data_9f0bef75605b2afa686a020a2e81108c
#
_entry.id   9f0bef75605b2afa686a020a2e81108c
#
_cell.length_a   1.000
_cell.length_b   1.000
_cell.length_c   1.000
_cell.angle_alpha   90.00
_cell.angle_beta   90.00
_cell.angle_gamma   90.00
#
_symmetry.space_group_name_H-M   'P 1'
#
loop_
_entity.id
_entity.type
_entity.pdbx_description
1 polymer ?
#
loop_
_entity_poly.entity_id
_entity_poly.type
_entity_poly.pdbx_seq_one_letter_code
_entity_poly.pdbx_strand_id
1 'polypeptide(L)'
;MLSVIIITKNEESHIAKCLESVKWADEIIVLDSGSTDKTVSICQQFTQYVFEMDWQGFGVQKQRALNKATGDWVLSIDADEIISPELRHEIEQAINQNQYDAFLLPRLSSYCGKFIKHSGWYPDYILRLFRRELGEFSNAVVHEIVIVNGKIDKLNSPILHDSYKDLAEVLRKMDSYSTLGAKLLFEKGVKSSISKAILKGFWTFFRTYVLQRGFLDGSHGFMLAIYNSETTYYKYLKLWELQSENN
;
A
#
# COMPACT_ATOMS: atom_id res chain seq x y z
N MET A 1 4.29 -10.55 -23.01
CA MET A 1 5.42 -10.49 -22.05
C MET A 1 4.99 -9.67 -20.84
N LEU A 2 5.31 -10.13 -19.62
CA LEU A 2 4.96 -9.48 -18.35
C LEU A 2 6.21 -8.96 -17.64
N SER A 3 6.29 -7.67 -17.39
CA SER A 3 7.29 -7.04 -16.52
C SER A 3 6.71 -6.81 -15.13
N VAL A 4 7.42 -7.23 -14.07
CA VAL A 4 7.13 -6.86 -12.70
C VAL A 4 8.02 -5.69 -12.31
N ILE A 5 7.42 -4.62 -11.80
CA ILE A 5 8.17 -3.45 -11.30
C ILE A 5 8.00 -3.33 -9.79
N ILE A 6 9.11 -3.12 -9.09
CA ILE A 6 9.19 -3.04 -7.64
C ILE A 6 10.02 -1.81 -7.26
N ILE A 7 9.50 -0.98 -6.36
CA ILE A 7 10.29 0.07 -5.71
C ILE A 7 10.64 -0.38 -4.29
N THR A 8 11.84 -0.06 -3.83
CA THR A 8 12.30 -0.54 -2.51
C THR A 8 13.21 0.46 -1.80
N LYS A 9 13.22 0.38 -0.48
CA LYS A 9 14.20 1.03 0.41
C LYS A 9 14.21 0.36 1.78
N ASN A 10 15.34 -0.29 2.14
CA ASN A 10 15.54 -0.96 3.43
C ASN A 10 14.47 -2.04 3.74
N GLU A 11 14.28 -2.94 2.79
CA GLU A 11 13.29 -4.03 2.84
C GLU A 11 13.95 -5.43 2.91
N GLU A 12 15.14 -5.55 3.51
CA GLU A 12 15.87 -6.84 3.59
C GLU A 12 15.05 -7.99 4.21
N SER A 13 14.05 -7.67 5.05
CA SER A 13 13.19 -8.66 5.71
C SER A 13 12.06 -9.20 4.83
N HIS A 14 11.65 -8.47 3.77
CA HIS A 14 10.49 -8.80 2.96
C HIS A 14 10.84 -9.10 1.50
N ILE A 15 11.81 -8.37 0.95
CA ILE A 15 12.08 -8.35 -0.50
C ILE A 15 12.37 -9.75 -1.09
N ALA A 16 13.02 -10.64 -0.36
CA ALA A 16 13.29 -11.99 -0.84
C ALA A 16 12.01 -12.79 -1.11
N LYS A 17 11.00 -12.69 -0.22
CA LYS A 17 9.70 -13.35 -0.39
C LYS A 17 8.89 -12.73 -1.52
N CYS A 18 8.94 -11.40 -1.64
CA CYS A 18 8.32 -10.67 -2.73
C CYS A 18 8.86 -11.18 -4.08
N LEU A 19 10.18 -11.14 -4.27
CA LEU A 19 10.85 -11.55 -5.51
C LEU A 19 10.60 -13.04 -5.85
N GLU A 20 10.67 -13.93 -4.85
CA GLU A 20 10.36 -15.35 -5.04
C GLU A 20 8.93 -15.56 -5.55
N SER A 21 7.98 -14.76 -5.09
CA SER A 21 6.58 -14.85 -5.50
C SER A 21 6.31 -14.44 -6.94
N VAL A 22 7.24 -13.70 -7.56
CA VAL A 22 7.11 -13.16 -8.93
C VAL A 22 8.18 -13.67 -9.90
N LYS A 23 9.02 -14.62 -9.51
CA LYS A 23 10.09 -15.18 -10.37
C LYS A 23 9.60 -15.86 -11.66
N TRP A 24 8.31 -16.08 -11.79
CA TRP A 24 7.65 -16.61 -12.98
C TRP A 24 7.41 -15.55 -14.07
N ALA A 25 7.58 -14.26 -13.74
CA ALA A 25 7.47 -13.16 -14.71
C ALA A 25 8.62 -13.19 -15.73
N ASP A 26 8.37 -12.66 -16.92
CA ASP A 26 9.39 -12.59 -17.98
C ASP A 26 10.51 -11.61 -17.62
N GLU A 27 10.20 -10.56 -16.87
CA GLU A 27 11.12 -9.51 -16.47
C GLU A 27 10.80 -9.01 -15.05
N ILE A 28 11.81 -8.82 -14.23
CA ILE A 28 11.69 -8.21 -12.88
C ILE A 28 12.62 -7.00 -12.82
N ILE A 29 12.05 -5.82 -12.57
CA ILE A 29 12.77 -4.55 -12.45
C ILE A 29 12.63 -4.07 -11.02
N VAL A 30 13.76 -3.82 -10.36
CA VAL A 30 13.81 -3.26 -9.02
C VAL A 30 14.44 -1.88 -9.06
N LEU A 31 13.74 -0.89 -8.49
CA LEU A 31 14.25 0.47 -8.31
C LEU A 31 14.48 0.72 -6.83
N ASP A 32 15.74 0.76 -6.42
CA ASP A 32 16.16 1.04 -5.06
C ASP A 32 16.34 2.53 -4.82
N SER A 33 15.92 3.00 -3.64
CA SER A 33 15.97 4.41 -3.25
C SER A 33 17.05 4.71 -2.20
N GLY A 34 18.20 4.03 -2.32
CA GLY A 34 19.34 4.19 -1.43
C GLY A 34 19.21 3.36 -0.15
N SER A 35 19.02 2.05 -0.29
CA SER A 35 19.06 1.11 0.81
C SER A 35 20.45 1.02 1.43
N THR A 36 20.48 0.92 2.75
CA THR A 36 21.72 0.79 3.55
C THR A 36 21.88 -0.59 4.19
N ASP A 37 20.89 -1.45 4.01
CA ASP A 37 20.83 -2.84 4.46
C ASP A 37 21.15 -3.82 3.30
N LYS A 38 20.79 -5.08 3.44
CA LYS A 38 21.06 -6.11 2.44
C LYS A 38 20.07 -6.13 1.26
N THR A 39 19.13 -5.19 1.18
CA THR A 39 18.06 -5.17 0.16
C THR A 39 18.62 -5.31 -1.25
N VAL A 40 19.56 -4.45 -1.65
CA VAL A 40 20.14 -4.46 -3.01
C VAL A 40 20.84 -5.79 -3.31
N SER A 41 21.65 -6.31 -2.38
CA SER A 41 22.36 -7.58 -2.55
C SER A 41 21.42 -8.78 -2.67
N ILE A 42 20.25 -8.73 -2.02
CA ILE A 42 19.22 -9.76 -2.18
C ILE A 42 18.57 -9.63 -3.56
N CYS A 43 18.18 -8.42 -3.99
CA CYS A 43 17.58 -8.20 -5.30
C CYS A 43 18.46 -8.72 -6.46
N GLN A 44 19.76 -8.52 -6.38
CA GLN A 44 20.74 -8.95 -7.38
C GLN A 44 20.84 -10.47 -7.53
N GLN A 45 20.33 -11.26 -6.58
CA GLN A 45 20.24 -12.73 -6.70
C GLN A 45 19.06 -13.18 -7.58
N PHE A 46 18.06 -12.32 -7.80
CA PHE A 46 16.85 -12.65 -8.55
C PHE A 46 16.82 -12.01 -9.95
N THR A 47 17.42 -10.83 -10.11
CA THR A 47 17.42 -10.12 -11.39
C THR A 47 18.68 -9.26 -11.55
N GLN A 48 19.08 -9.07 -12.81
CA GLN A 48 20.15 -8.12 -13.17
C GLN A 48 19.63 -6.67 -13.31
N TYR A 49 18.32 -6.46 -13.33
CA TYR A 49 17.68 -5.15 -13.52
C TYR A 49 17.40 -4.48 -12.18
N VAL A 50 18.45 -4.26 -11.39
CA VAL A 50 18.43 -3.52 -10.13
C VAL A 50 19.06 -2.15 -10.37
N PHE A 51 18.30 -1.08 -10.14
CA PHE A 51 18.72 0.29 -10.38
C PHE A 51 18.63 1.11 -9.10
N GLU A 52 19.71 1.79 -8.74
CA GLU A 52 19.73 2.72 -7.61
C GLU A 52 19.43 4.14 -8.10
N MET A 53 18.47 4.83 -7.48
CA MET A 53 18.07 6.20 -7.80
C MET A 53 17.68 6.99 -6.55
N ASP A 54 17.80 8.30 -6.63
CA ASP A 54 17.37 9.22 -5.58
C ASP A 54 15.84 9.15 -5.37
N TRP A 55 15.42 9.35 -4.13
CA TRP A 55 14.00 9.37 -3.78
C TRP A 55 13.35 10.72 -4.16
N GLN A 56 12.34 10.69 -5.00
CA GLN A 56 11.54 11.86 -5.41
C GLN A 56 10.02 11.67 -5.18
N GLY A 57 9.62 10.69 -4.36
CA GLY A 57 8.23 10.34 -4.10
C GLY A 57 7.79 9.05 -4.80
N PHE A 58 6.74 8.45 -4.27
CA PHE A 58 6.26 7.14 -4.73
C PHE A 58 5.90 7.11 -6.23
N GLY A 59 5.12 8.10 -6.70
CA GLY A 59 4.69 8.16 -8.09
C GLY A 59 5.86 8.28 -9.06
N VAL A 60 6.83 9.16 -8.76
CA VAL A 60 8.03 9.35 -9.59
C VAL A 60 8.86 8.07 -9.64
N GLN A 61 9.06 7.38 -8.50
CA GLN A 61 9.83 6.14 -8.47
C GLN A 61 9.15 5.02 -9.26
N LYS A 62 7.84 4.83 -9.10
CA LYS A 62 7.08 3.84 -9.87
C LYS A 62 7.07 4.17 -11.36
N GLN A 63 6.96 5.45 -11.73
CA GLN A 63 7.06 5.87 -13.14
C GLN A 63 8.46 5.59 -13.72
N ARG A 64 9.53 5.84 -12.96
CA ARG A 64 10.91 5.51 -13.38
C ARG A 64 11.09 4.01 -13.59
N ALA A 65 10.50 3.17 -12.73
CA ALA A 65 10.53 1.72 -12.89
C ALA A 65 9.71 1.28 -14.14
N LEU A 66 8.53 1.87 -14.35
CA LEU A 66 7.70 1.63 -15.54
C LEU A 66 8.45 1.97 -16.83
N ASN A 67 9.19 3.07 -16.86
CA ASN A 67 9.96 3.49 -18.04
C ASN A 67 11.10 2.52 -18.40
N LYS A 68 11.50 1.63 -17.49
CA LYS A 68 12.51 0.59 -17.72
C LYS A 68 11.89 -0.75 -18.16
N ALA A 69 10.58 -0.92 -17.96
CA ALA A 69 9.87 -2.12 -18.34
C ALA A 69 9.79 -2.28 -19.86
N THR A 70 9.97 -3.51 -20.35
CA THR A 70 9.94 -3.84 -21.78
C THR A 70 8.72 -4.68 -22.17
N GLY A 71 8.04 -5.32 -21.21
CA GLY A 71 6.87 -6.15 -21.43
C GLY A 71 5.63 -5.36 -21.87
N ASP A 72 4.72 -6.04 -22.55
CA ASP A 72 3.42 -5.46 -22.94
C ASP A 72 2.52 -5.20 -21.74
N TRP A 73 2.66 -6.04 -20.72
CA TRP A 73 1.97 -5.95 -19.44
C TRP A 73 2.93 -5.60 -18.32
N VAL A 74 2.43 -4.83 -17.37
CA VAL A 74 3.16 -4.47 -16.15
C VAL A 74 2.35 -4.85 -14.93
N LEU A 75 2.99 -5.56 -14.00
CA LEU A 75 2.50 -5.75 -12.64
C LEU A 75 3.35 -4.90 -11.69
N SER A 76 2.74 -3.91 -11.07
CA SER A 76 3.40 -3.06 -10.07
C SER A 76 3.09 -3.57 -8.67
N ILE A 77 4.12 -3.95 -7.91
CA ILE A 77 3.98 -4.41 -6.52
C ILE A 77 4.96 -3.67 -5.61
N ASP A 78 4.63 -3.62 -4.32
CA ASP A 78 5.51 -3.06 -3.30
C ASP A 78 6.42 -4.18 -2.72
N ALA A 79 7.55 -3.83 -2.13
CA ALA A 79 8.57 -4.79 -1.69
C ALA A 79 8.12 -5.73 -0.55
N ASP A 80 7.04 -5.38 0.14
CA ASP A 80 6.38 -6.12 1.22
C ASP A 80 5.07 -6.83 0.76
N GLU A 81 4.85 -6.91 -0.57
CA GLU A 81 3.72 -7.60 -1.18
C GLU A 81 4.13 -8.96 -1.77
N ILE A 82 3.23 -9.93 -1.73
CA ILE A 82 3.45 -11.31 -2.20
C ILE A 82 2.30 -11.71 -3.11
N ILE A 83 2.64 -12.28 -4.27
CA ILE A 83 1.67 -12.85 -5.22
C ILE A 83 1.47 -14.33 -4.88
N SER A 84 0.23 -14.70 -4.51
CA SER A 84 -0.11 -16.09 -4.25
C SER A 84 -0.16 -16.91 -5.55
N PRO A 85 -0.04 -18.26 -5.49
CA PRO A 85 -0.20 -19.11 -6.68
C PRO A 85 -1.56 -18.93 -7.37
N GLU A 86 -2.63 -18.69 -6.60
CA GLU A 86 -3.97 -18.45 -7.11
C GLU A 86 -4.03 -17.14 -7.87
N LEU A 87 -3.46 -16.06 -7.31
CA LEU A 87 -3.41 -14.75 -7.99
C LEU A 87 -2.55 -14.81 -9.24
N ARG A 88 -1.39 -15.51 -9.19
CA ARG A 88 -0.57 -15.76 -10.39
C ARG A 88 -1.42 -16.38 -11.51
N HIS A 89 -2.15 -17.44 -11.21
CA HIS A 89 -2.99 -18.12 -12.21
C HIS A 89 -4.06 -17.18 -12.81
N GLU A 90 -4.72 -16.37 -11.98
CA GLU A 90 -5.67 -15.35 -12.45
C GLU A 90 -5.00 -14.29 -13.35
N ILE A 91 -3.80 -13.83 -12.99
CA ILE A 91 -3.03 -12.87 -13.81
C ILE A 91 -2.69 -13.47 -15.17
N GLU A 92 -2.14 -14.70 -15.21
CA GLU A 92 -1.82 -15.40 -16.45
C GLU A 92 -3.06 -15.58 -17.36
N GLN A 93 -4.20 -15.95 -16.78
CA GLN A 93 -5.47 -16.05 -17.51
C GLN A 93 -5.96 -14.69 -18.03
N ALA A 94 -5.92 -13.64 -17.21
CA ALA A 94 -6.37 -12.31 -17.57
C ALA A 94 -5.56 -11.73 -18.75
N ILE A 95 -4.24 -11.91 -18.73
CA ILE A 95 -3.35 -11.49 -19.81
C ILE A 95 -3.67 -12.26 -21.10
N ASN A 96 -3.87 -13.56 -21.01
CA ASN A 96 -4.13 -14.42 -22.18
C ASN A 96 -5.50 -14.16 -22.81
N GLN A 97 -6.53 -13.88 -22.02
CA GLN A 97 -7.87 -13.55 -22.52
C GLN A 97 -7.92 -12.23 -23.28
N ASN A 98 -7.06 -11.29 -22.94
CA ASN A 98 -6.87 -10.03 -23.65
C ASN A 98 -8.16 -9.19 -23.85
N GLN A 99 -9.07 -9.24 -22.89
CA GLN A 99 -10.39 -8.57 -22.96
C GLN A 99 -10.37 -7.17 -22.34
N TYR A 100 -9.45 -6.91 -21.41
CA TYR A 100 -9.30 -5.68 -20.65
C TYR A 100 -7.88 -5.15 -20.74
N ASP A 101 -7.70 -3.89 -20.40
CA ASP A 101 -6.42 -3.19 -20.48
C ASP A 101 -5.74 -3.03 -19.13
N ALA A 102 -6.51 -3.19 -18.05
CA ALA A 102 -6.00 -3.15 -16.68
C ALA A 102 -6.90 -3.92 -15.71
N PHE A 103 -6.32 -4.26 -14.55
CA PHE A 103 -7.03 -4.98 -13.50
C PHE A 103 -6.75 -4.37 -12.13
N LEU A 104 -7.84 -4.21 -11.37
CA LEU A 104 -7.82 -3.95 -9.94
C LEU A 104 -7.65 -5.27 -9.19
N LEU A 105 -6.67 -5.32 -8.31
CA LEU A 105 -6.38 -6.48 -7.47
C LEU A 105 -6.77 -6.16 -6.02
N PRO A 106 -7.48 -7.05 -5.31
CA PRO A 106 -7.78 -6.83 -3.90
C PRO A 106 -6.51 -7.05 -3.07
N ARG A 107 -6.17 -6.10 -2.22
CA ARG A 107 -5.04 -6.21 -1.30
C ARG A 107 -5.52 -6.67 0.07
N LEU A 108 -4.92 -7.75 0.58
CA LEU A 108 -5.18 -8.32 1.88
C LEU A 108 -3.99 -8.04 2.81
N SER A 109 -4.15 -7.06 3.68
CA SER A 109 -3.09 -6.59 4.57
C SER A 109 -3.07 -7.35 5.90
N SER A 110 -1.85 -7.61 6.42
CA SER A 110 -1.65 -8.15 7.76
C SER A 110 -1.59 -7.04 8.81
N TYR A 111 -1.97 -7.39 10.02
CA TYR A 111 -1.82 -6.56 11.21
C TYR A 111 -1.25 -7.42 12.33
N CYS A 112 0.00 -7.15 12.72
CA CYS A 112 0.73 -7.93 13.73
C CYS A 112 0.67 -9.45 13.45
N GLY A 113 0.99 -9.85 12.21
CA GLY A 113 1.09 -11.24 11.80
C GLY A 113 -0.23 -11.93 11.43
N LYS A 114 -1.37 -11.24 11.45
CA LYS A 114 -2.67 -11.79 11.03
C LYS A 114 -3.29 -10.99 9.88
N PHE A 115 -3.66 -11.66 8.80
CA PHE A 115 -4.41 -11.04 7.71
C PHE A 115 -5.82 -10.64 8.16
N ILE A 116 -6.20 -9.39 7.86
CA ILE A 116 -7.46 -8.77 8.26
C ILE A 116 -8.45 -8.81 7.11
N LYS A 117 -9.55 -9.53 7.31
CA LYS A 117 -10.60 -9.69 6.28
C LYS A 117 -11.82 -8.78 6.47
N HIS A 118 -11.89 -8.09 7.60
CA HIS A 118 -12.99 -7.18 7.97
C HIS A 118 -12.44 -5.82 8.38
N SER A 119 -13.08 -5.13 9.31
CA SER A 119 -12.61 -3.84 9.83
C SER A 119 -12.51 -2.73 8.77
N GLY A 120 -13.05 -2.93 7.57
CA GLY A 120 -12.95 -2.01 6.44
C GLY A 120 -11.59 -2.03 5.75
N TRP A 121 -10.74 -3.03 6.01
CA TRP A 121 -9.44 -3.19 5.38
C TRP A 121 -9.48 -4.09 4.14
N TYR A 122 -10.48 -4.95 4.01
CA TYR A 122 -10.61 -5.85 2.88
C TYR A 122 -12.07 -5.87 2.37
N PRO A 123 -12.28 -5.93 1.04
CA PRO A 123 -11.30 -5.83 -0.02
C PRO A 123 -10.84 -4.37 -0.27
N ASP A 124 -9.53 -4.16 -0.38
CA ASP A 124 -8.91 -2.89 -0.80
C ASP A 124 -8.43 -3.04 -2.25
N TYR A 125 -9.26 -2.62 -3.20
CA TYR A 125 -8.97 -2.76 -4.62
C TYR A 125 -8.01 -1.69 -5.11
N ILE A 126 -6.83 -2.12 -5.58
CA ILE A 126 -5.80 -1.25 -6.13
C ILE A 126 -5.45 -1.67 -7.56
N LEU A 127 -5.23 -0.70 -8.45
CA LEU A 127 -4.85 -0.98 -9.82
C LEU A 127 -3.36 -1.33 -9.85
N ARG A 128 -3.03 -2.56 -10.22
CA ARG A 128 -1.66 -3.10 -10.16
C ARG A 128 -1.21 -3.78 -11.44
N LEU A 129 -2.14 -4.36 -12.23
CA LEU A 129 -1.85 -5.01 -13.50
C LEU A 129 -2.43 -4.18 -14.64
N PHE A 130 -1.60 -3.80 -15.61
CA PHE A 130 -2.04 -2.93 -16.71
C PHE A 130 -1.14 -3.05 -17.94
N ARG A 131 -1.66 -2.65 -19.10
CA ARG A 131 -0.87 -2.53 -20.33
C ARG A 131 0.11 -1.38 -20.18
N ARG A 132 1.40 -1.66 -20.43
CA ARG A 132 2.50 -0.72 -20.26
C ARG A 132 2.26 0.61 -20.98
N GLU A 133 1.82 0.56 -22.23
CA GLU A 133 1.60 1.74 -23.08
C GLU A 133 0.39 2.61 -22.67
N LEU A 134 -0.52 2.05 -21.87
CA LEU A 134 -1.74 2.75 -21.43
C LEU A 134 -1.66 3.25 -19.98
N GLY A 135 -0.63 2.86 -19.24
CA GLY A 135 -0.48 3.17 -17.82
C GLY A 135 0.51 4.29 -17.54
N GLU A 136 0.14 5.19 -16.65
CA GLU A 136 1.00 6.26 -16.14
C GLU A 136 0.78 6.43 -14.64
N PHE A 137 1.87 6.65 -13.88
CA PHE A 137 1.77 6.97 -12.46
C PHE A 137 1.57 8.46 -12.25
N SER A 138 0.65 8.82 -11.37
CA SER A 138 0.45 10.22 -10.98
C SER A 138 1.69 10.77 -10.25
N ASN A 139 2.00 12.04 -10.45
CA ASN A 139 3.12 12.73 -9.79
C ASN A 139 2.85 13.03 -8.29
N ALA A 140 1.84 12.42 -7.67
CA ALA A 140 1.52 12.63 -6.27
C ALA A 140 2.66 12.14 -5.37
N VAL A 141 3.05 12.97 -4.41
CA VAL A 141 4.09 12.63 -3.43
C VAL A 141 3.63 11.48 -2.50
N VAL A 142 2.34 11.47 -2.19
CA VAL A 142 1.67 10.45 -1.35
C VAL A 142 0.34 10.10 -2.02
N HIS A 143 -0.07 8.81 -1.96
CA HIS A 143 -1.26 8.28 -2.64
C HIS A 143 -1.17 8.36 -4.16
N GLU A 144 -0.03 7.92 -4.70
CA GLU A 144 0.12 7.73 -6.12
C GLU A 144 -0.91 6.72 -6.64
N ILE A 145 -1.48 7.03 -7.79
CA ILE A 145 -2.41 6.15 -8.49
C ILE A 145 -1.88 5.85 -9.89
N VAL A 146 -2.16 4.66 -10.37
CA VAL A 146 -1.99 4.35 -11.80
C VAL A 146 -3.22 4.88 -12.53
N ILE A 147 -2.99 5.67 -13.57
CA ILE A 147 -4.01 6.16 -14.49
C ILE A 147 -3.90 5.30 -15.76
N VAL A 148 -5.02 4.72 -16.18
CA VAL A 148 -5.08 3.89 -17.40
C VAL A 148 -6.23 4.36 -18.27
N ASN A 149 -5.92 4.64 -19.53
CA ASN A 149 -6.91 4.95 -20.56
C ASN A 149 -7.33 3.65 -21.25
N GLY A 150 -8.27 2.90 -20.66
CA GLY A 150 -8.69 1.60 -21.18
C GLY A 150 -9.81 0.95 -20.37
N LYS A 151 -10.13 -0.28 -20.73
CA LYS A 151 -11.12 -1.09 -20.02
C LYS A 151 -10.50 -1.71 -18.79
N ILE A 152 -11.11 -1.51 -17.63
CA ILE A 152 -10.62 -2.02 -16.34
C ILE A 152 -11.58 -3.06 -15.80
N ASP A 153 -11.04 -4.16 -15.28
CA ASP A 153 -11.79 -5.19 -14.55
C ASP A 153 -11.12 -5.51 -13.22
N LYS A 154 -11.64 -6.49 -12.49
CA LYS A 154 -11.16 -6.89 -11.17
C LYS A 154 -10.75 -8.35 -11.18
N LEU A 155 -9.65 -8.66 -10.49
CA LEU A 155 -9.31 -10.01 -10.09
C LEU A 155 -9.88 -10.30 -8.69
N ASN A 156 -9.97 -11.58 -8.33
CA ASN A 156 -10.60 -12.01 -7.07
C ASN A 156 -9.56 -12.42 -6.02
N SER A 157 -8.47 -13.05 -6.43
CA SER A 157 -7.41 -13.48 -5.53
C SER A 157 -6.59 -12.29 -5.05
N PRO A 158 -6.27 -12.21 -3.74
CA PRO A 158 -5.61 -11.03 -3.18
C PRO A 158 -4.09 -11.01 -3.39
N ILE A 159 -3.54 -9.80 -3.48
CA ILE A 159 -2.17 -9.52 -3.11
C ILE A 159 -2.07 -9.63 -1.59
N LEU A 160 -1.12 -10.41 -1.08
CA LEU A 160 -0.82 -10.48 0.34
C LEU A 160 0.17 -9.39 0.71
N HIS A 161 -0.16 -8.53 1.68
CA HIS A 161 0.66 -7.38 2.07
C HIS A 161 1.02 -7.46 3.56
N ASP A 162 2.31 -7.55 3.88
CA ASP A 162 2.81 -7.62 5.25
C ASP A 162 2.99 -6.21 5.83
N SER A 163 1.86 -5.58 6.20
CA SER A 163 1.75 -4.14 6.42
C SER A 163 2.23 -3.65 7.79
N TYR A 164 1.97 -4.41 8.86
CA TYR A 164 2.32 -4.05 10.24
C TYR A 164 2.94 -5.24 10.95
N LYS A 165 4.24 -5.18 11.13
CA LYS A 165 5.02 -6.27 11.71
C LYS A 165 4.72 -6.48 13.20
N ASP A 166 4.70 -5.38 13.96
CA ASP A 166 4.57 -5.40 15.42
C ASP A 166 3.90 -4.13 15.97
N LEU A 167 3.61 -4.12 17.28
CA LEU A 167 2.98 -2.99 17.95
C LEU A 167 3.87 -1.73 17.97
N ALA A 168 5.18 -1.87 17.96
CA ALA A 168 6.08 -0.71 17.93
C ALA A 168 5.95 0.04 16.61
N GLU A 169 5.82 -0.70 15.50
CA GLU A 169 5.53 -0.11 14.19
C GLU A 169 4.14 0.50 14.12
N VAL A 170 3.13 -0.16 14.69
CA VAL A 170 1.76 0.37 14.80
C VAL A 170 1.77 1.75 15.47
N LEU A 171 2.46 1.89 16.60
CA LEU A 171 2.53 3.16 17.35
C LEU A 171 3.27 4.25 16.55
N ARG A 172 4.38 3.92 15.89
CA ARG A 172 5.09 4.87 15.02
C ARG A 172 4.23 5.36 13.86
N LYS A 173 3.53 4.45 13.19
CA LYS A 173 2.61 4.79 12.10
C LYS A 173 1.42 5.62 12.60
N MET A 174 0.86 5.30 13.78
CA MET A 174 -0.21 6.07 14.41
C MET A 174 0.21 7.52 14.63
N ASP A 175 1.38 7.76 15.21
CA ASP A 175 1.90 9.11 15.44
C ASP A 175 2.10 9.88 14.13
N SER A 176 2.76 9.26 13.16
CA SER A 176 3.00 9.85 11.83
C SER A 176 1.69 10.21 11.10
N TYR A 177 0.75 9.26 10.99
CA TYR A 177 -0.49 9.47 10.26
C TYR A 177 -1.42 10.46 10.97
N SER A 178 -1.47 10.45 12.30
CA SER A 178 -2.26 11.43 13.05
C SER A 178 -1.69 12.83 12.89
N THR A 179 -0.37 12.99 12.87
CA THR A 179 0.32 14.28 12.68
C THR A 179 0.10 14.83 11.27
N LEU A 180 0.35 14.00 10.23
CA LEU A 180 0.12 14.41 8.84
C LEU A 180 -1.35 14.75 8.59
N GLY A 181 -2.26 13.91 9.11
CA GLY A 181 -3.68 14.17 8.99
C GLY A 181 -4.16 15.43 9.69
N ALA A 182 -3.56 15.80 10.84
CA ALA A 182 -3.85 17.05 11.53
C ALA A 182 -3.40 18.28 10.71
N LYS A 183 -2.18 18.24 10.15
CA LYS A 183 -1.66 19.31 9.28
C LYS A 183 -2.54 19.54 8.05
N LEU A 184 -2.91 18.45 7.35
CA LEU A 184 -3.82 18.55 6.20
C LEU A 184 -5.19 19.14 6.53
N LEU A 185 -5.75 18.81 7.71
CA LEU A 185 -7.00 19.39 8.16
C LEU A 185 -6.85 20.86 8.57
N PHE A 186 -5.70 21.23 9.15
CA PHE A 186 -5.36 22.60 9.50
C PHE A 186 -5.30 23.49 8.24
N GLU A 187 -4.58 23.06 7.21
CA GLU A 187 -4.47 23.74 5.92
C GLU A 187 -5.83 23.92 5.25
N LYS A 188 -6.76 22.97 5.45
CA LYS A 188 -8.15 23.06 4.96
C LYS A 188 -9.07 23.94 5.83
N GLY A 189 -8.53 24.56 6.89
CA GLY A 189 -9.30 25.41 7.80
C GLY A 189 -10.33 24.68 8.68
N VAL A 190 -10.20 23.35 8.81
CA VAL A 190 -11.13 22.55 9.63
C VAL A 190 -10.91 22.88 11.10
N LYS A 191 -11.98 23.21 11.85
CA LYS A 191 -11.90 23.47 13.30
C LYS A 191 -12.05 22.18 14.11
N SER A 192 -11.32 22.11 15.25
CA SER A 192 -11.35 21.00 16.19
C SER A 192 -11.58 21.47 17.63
N SER A 193 -11.90 20.52 18.50
CA SER A 193 -12.01 20.66 19.94
C SER A 193 -11.75 19.31 20.61
N ILE A 194 -11.47 19.29 21.91
CA ILE A 194 -11.28 18.06 22.69
C ILE A 194 -12.52 17.15 22.57
N SER A 195 -13.72 17.73 22.71
CA SER A 195 -14.98 16.96 22.58
C SER A 195 -15.14 16.35 21.17
N LYS A 196 -14.77 17.09 20.14
CA LYS A 196 -14.80 16.60 18.77
C LYS A 196 -13.81 15.45 18.55
N ALA A 197 -12.60 15.53 19.12
CA ALA A 197 -11.61 14.47 19.06
C ALA A 197 -12.13 13.17 19.72
N ILE A 198 -12.71 13.27 20.91
CA ILE A 198 -13.31 12.13 21.62
C ILE A 198 -14.44 11.49 20.82
N LEU A 199 -15.39 12.29 20.34
CA LEU A 199 -16.52 11.78 19.56
C LEU A 199 -16.08 11.11 18.24
N LYS A 200 -15.08 11.68 17.56
CA LYS A 200 -14.54 11.11 16.32
C LYS A 200 -13.78 9.81 16.56
N GLY A 201 -12.98 9.72 17.63
CA GLY A 201 -12.33 8.49 18.05
C GLY A 201 -13.34 7.39 18.38
N PHE A 202 -14.31 7.68 19.23
CA PHE A 202 -15.37 6.73 19.60
C PHE A 202 -16.16 6.24 18.39
N TRP A 203 -16.57 7.15 17.49
CA TRP A 203 -17.27 6.79 16.25
C TRP A 203 -16.42 5.88 15.38
N THR A 204 -15.12 6.15 15.26
CA THR A 204 -14.21 5.33 14.46
C THR A 204 -14.10 3.92 15.02
N PHE A 205 -13.97 3.77 16.36
CA PHE A 205 -14.00 2.46 17.00
C PHE A 205 -15.29 1.70 16.67
N PHE A 206 -16.44 2.33 16.94
CA PHE A 206 -17.74 1.71 16.70
C PHE A 206 -17.92 1.29 15.23
N ARG A 207 -17.59 2.15 14.31
CA ARG A 207 -17.64 1.87 12.89
C ARG A 207 -16.76 0.68 12.52
N THR A 208 -15.48 0.68 12.93
CA THR A 208 -14.50 -0.36 12.57
C THR A 208 -14.87 -1.70 13.21
N TYR A 209 -15.17 -1.71 14.51
CA TYR A 209 -15.38 -2.95 15.24
C TYR A 209 -16.77 -3.55 15.00
N VAL A 210 -17.82 -2.69 14.99
CA VAL A 210 -19.21 -3.16 14.89
C VAL A 210 -19.70 -3.12 13.43
N LEU A 211 -19.73 -1.95 12.78
CA LEU A 211 -20.35 -1.81 11.46
C LEU A 211 -19.54 -2.50 10.37
N GLN A 212 -18.22 -2.45 10.43
CA GLN A 212 -17.30 -3.11 9.52
C GLN A 212 -16.90 -4.52 9.99
N ARG A 213 -17.62 -5.06 11.00
CA ARG A 213 -17.51 -6.43 11.49
C ARG A 213 -16.11 -6.80 11.96
N GLY A 214 -15.32 -5.85 12.49
CA GLY A 214 -13.98 -6.11 13.01
C GLY A 214 -13.93 -7.21 14.07
N PHE A 215 -15.03 -7.44 14.82
CA PHE A 215 -15.14 -8.53 15.79
C PHE A 215 -14.96 -9.93 15.14
N LEU A 216 -15.19 -10.10 13.84
CA LEU A 216 -14.94 -11.35 13.14
C LEU A 216 -13.45 -11.65 12.92
N ASP A 217 -12.57 -10.64 12.99
CA ASP A 217 -11.13 -10.83 12.97
C ASP A 217 -10.56 -11.15 14.38
N GLY A 218 -11.43 -11.32 15.39
CA GLY A 218 -11.07 -11.69 16.77
C GLY A 218 -10.26 -10.59 17.46
N SER A 219 -9.23 -10.97 18.24
CA SER A 219 -8.41 -10.03 19.00
C SER A 219 -7.71 -9.00 18.11
N HIS A 220 -7.25 -9.37 16.92
CA HIS A 220 -6.59 -8.46 15.99
C HIS A 220 -7.55 -7.42 15.42
N GLY A 221 -8.82 -7.80 15.16
CA GLY A 221 -9.84 -6.84 14.76
C GLY A 221 -10.19 -5.84 15.86
N PHE A 222 -10.18 -6.27 17.14
CA PHE A 222 -10.31 -5.37 18.28
C PHE A 222 -9.13 -4.41 18.40
N MET A 223 -7.88 -4.94 18.34
CA MET A 223 -6.65 -4.13 18.37
C MET A 223 -6.63 -3.10 17.23
N LEU A 224 -7.02 -3.52 16.03
CA LEU A 224 -7.11 -2.62 14.88
C LEU A 224 -8.19 -1.54 15.05
N ALA A 225 -9.32 -1.87 15.66
CA ALA A 225 -10.36 -0.89 15.94
C ALA A 225 -9.89 0.17 16.98
N ILE A 226 -9.11 -0.23 17.98
CA ILE A 226 -8.44 0.69 18.91
C ILE A 226 -7.44 1.57 18.15
N TYR A 227 -6.54 0.99 17.38
CA TYR A 227 -5.56 1.72 16.55
C TYR A 227 -6.21 2.79 15.67
N ASN A 228 -7.28 2.44 14.94
CA ASN A 228 -8.01 3.37 14.09
C ASN A 228 -8.68 4.49 14.89
N SER A 229 -9.21 4.15 16.07
CA SER A 229 -9.81 5.07 17.01
C SER A 229 -8.79 6.08 17.56
N GLU A 230 -7.66 5.59 18.05
CA GLU A 230 -6.56 6.41 18.58
C GLU A 230 -5.95 7.30 17.50
N THR A 231 -5.67 6.76 16.30
CA THR A 231 -5.19 7.55 15.17
C THR A 231 -6.14 8.70 14.85
N THR A 232 -7.45 8.44 14.88
CA THR A 232 -8.46 9.48 14.65
C THR A 232 -8.53 10.46 15.79
N TYR A 233 -8.53 9.99 17.05
CA TYR A 233 -8.54 10.83 18.24
C TYR A 233 -7.35 11.79 18.26
N TYR A 234 -6.12 11.26 18.12
CA TYR A 234 -4.91 12.08 18.12
C TYR A 234 -4.84 13.03 16.93
N LYS A 235 -5.33 12.65 15.75
CA LYS A 235 -5.42 13.56 14.60
C LYS A 235 -6.24 14.82 14.94
N TYR A 236 -7.41 14.67 15.55
CA TYR A 236 -8.26 15.82 15.91
C TYR A 236 -7.75 16.55 17.14
N LEU A 237 -7.06 15.88 18.06
CA LEU A 237 -6.43 16.51 19.20
C LEU A 237 -5.22 17.37 18.79
N LYS A 238 -4.32 16.84 17.96
CA LYS A 238 -3.20 17.59 17.38
C LYS A 238 -3.68 18.76 16.51
N LEU A 239 -4.80 18.60 15.79
CA LEU A 239 -5.42 19.72 15.09
C LEU A 239 -5.88 20.83 16.03
N TRP A 240 -6.46 20.48 17.16
CA TRP A 240 -6.86 21.45 18.18
C TRP A 240 -5.65 22.17 18.78
N GLU A 241 -4.57 21.44 19.08
CA GLU A 241 -3.29 21.98 19.58
C GLU A 241 -2.71 23.00 18.58
N LEU A 242 -2.56 22.64 17.29
CA LEU A 242 -2.09 23.54 16.24
C LEU A 242 -2.93 24.83 16.13
N GLN A 243 -4.22 24.76 16.37
CA GLN A 243 -5.11 25.94 16.35
C GLN A 243 -4.96 26.81 17.59
N SER A 244 -4.62 26.21 18.76
CA SER A 244 -4.43 26.93 20.00
C SER A 244 -3.11 27.70 20.04
N GLU A 245 -2.09 27.21 19.35
CA GLU A 245 -0.77 27.88 19.23
C GLU A 245 -0.78 29.06 18.24
N ASN A 246 -1.76 29.11 17.33
CA ASN A 246 -1.88 30.15 16.31
C ASN A 246 -3.01 31.18 16.60
N ASN A 247 -3.66 31.13 17.77
CA ASN A 247 -4.58 32.12 18.29
C ASN A 247 -3.95 32.90 19.42
#